data_d08301e82585d31044bd993196da252f
#
_entry.id   d08301e82585d31044bd993196da252f
#
_cell.length_a   1.000
_cell.length_b   1.000
_cell.length_c   1.000
_cell.angle_alpha   90.00
_cell.angle_beta   90.00
_cell.angle_gamma   90.00
#
_symmetry.space_group_name_H-M   'P 1'
#
loop_
_entity.id
_entity.type
_entity.pdbx_description
1 polymer ?
#
loop_
_entity_poly.entity_id
_entity_poly.type
_entity_poly.pdbx_seq_one_letter_code
_entity_poly.pdbx_strand_id
1 'polypeptide(L)'
;QDDLKFNAEESRDLLNQISDTAVSDERAQAINEQCAGWPGAMIMAMQGSEIRPERNAGGELFSEYLAEEMLERQSHELQGFLITTSIFPILIPNACDALMGIDNSLEKLKELARQNLAIEVAAPDEVTAYAYHSLLRQLTRTKLHDREQDSLKELGSRAGDQLRERGYWEEALDVYSDVGAYMPAADLLVVVSEEMAAEKHWKKLASVVDLLPKPVITSVPELAIRRAHAATEAGDLVYASQLLDEVASQKGREDFAGHMPWVLLEQSNIKLHQSETKE
;
A
#
# COMPACT_ATOMS: atom_id res chain seq x y z
N GLN A 1 7.00 3.42 -6.51
CA GLN A 1 7.97 3.61 -5.40
C GLN A 1 9.39 3.93 -5.88
N ASP A 2 9.77 3.55 -7.09
CA ASP A 2 11.11 3.84 -7.63
C ASP A 2 11.28 5.31 -8.08
N ASP A 3 10.20 6.05 -8.29
CA ASP A 3 10.20 7.47 -8.69
C ASP A 3 10.74 8.44 -7.61
N LEU A 4 10.97 7.94 -6.39
CA LEU A 4 11.49 8.73 -5.27
C LEU A 4 13.00 8.61 -5.06
N LYS A 5 13.64 7.71 -5.79
CA LYS A 5 15.07 7.48 -5.68
C LYS A 5 15.81 8.32 -6.69
N PHE A 6 16.76 9.10 -6.23
CA PHE A 6 17.69 9.79 -7.12
C PHE A 6 18.57 8.79 -7.88
N ASN A 7 18.69 9.00 -9.19
CA ASN A 7 19.70 8.31 -9.99
C ASN A 7 21.10 8.90 -9.73
N ALA A 8 22.13 8.33 -10.35
CA ALA A 8 23.51 8.77 -10.14
C ALA A 8 23.77 10.22 -10.58
N GLU A 9 23.09 10.71 -11.63
CA GLU A 9 23.23 12.06 -12.14
C GLU A 9 22.56 13.08 -11.21
N GLU A 10 21.33 12.83 -10.79
CA GLU A 10 20.60 13.65 -9.80
C GLU A 10 21.34 13.70 -8.46
N SER A 11 21.92 12.58 -8.04
CA SER A 11 22.72 12.49 -6.82
C SER A 11 23.99 13.34 -6.91
N ARG A 12 24.70 13.30 -8.04
CA ARG A 12 25.87 14.15 -8.28
C ARG A 12 25.50 15.62 -8.22
N ASP A 13 24.40 16.01 -8.86
CA ASP A 13 23.95 17.40 -8.89
C ASP A 13 23.57 17.89 -7.48
N LEU A 14 22.85 17.09 -6.70
CA LEU A 14 22.56 17.39 -5.31
C LEU A 14 23.85 17.53 -4.48
N LEU A 15 24.76 16.56 -4.59
CA LEU A 15 26.00 16.55 -3.82
C LEU A 15 26.91 17.74 -4.16
N ASN A 16 26.93 18.17 -5.42
CA ASN A 16 27.66 19.37 -5.83
C ASN A 16 27.02 20.67 -5.33
N GLN A 17 25.70 20.70 -5.10
CA GLN A 17 25.03 21.88 -4.52
C GLN A 17 25.33 22.07 -3.03
N ILE A 18 25.55 20.98 -2.31
CA ILE A 18 25.77 21.00 -0.84
C ILE A 18 27.24 20.90 -0.44
N SER A 19 28.14 20.59 -1.36
CA SER A 19 29.58 20.45 -1.12
C SER A 19 30.34 21.68 -1.57
N ASP A 20 31.29 22.13 -0.78
CA ASP A 20 32.24 23.21 -1.15
C ASP A 20 33.23 22.79 -2.24
N THR A 21 33.31 21.51 -2.56
CA THR A 21 34.21 20.94 -3.57
C THR A 21 33.45 20.03 -4.53
N ALA A 22 33.86 20.04 -5.80
CA ALA A 22 33.25 19.17 -6.81
C ALA A 22 33.36 17.69 -6.40
N VAL A 23 32.24 16.99 -6.45
CA VAL A 23 32.15 15.57 -6.16
C VAL A 23 32.37 14.77 -7.44
N SER A 24 33.31 13.83 -7.43
CA SER A 24 33.55 12.96 -8.58
C SER A 24 32.37 12.01 -8.83
N ASP A 25 32.18 11.59 -10.07
CA ASP A 25 31.11 10.67 -10.47
C ASP A 25 31.17 9.36 -9.67
N GLU A 26 32.37 8.81 -9.46
CA GLU A 26 32.59 7.59 -8.65
C GLU A 26 32.13 7.77 -7.20
N ARG A 27 32.41 8.94 -6.60
CA ARG A 27 32.01 9.24 -5.22
C ARG A 27 30.51 9.50 -5.14
N ALA A 28 29.91 10.17 -6.10
CA ALA A 28 28.47 10.41 -6.17
C ALA A 28 27.71 9.08 -6.30
N GLN A 29 28.18 8.18 -7.16
CA GLN A 29 27.61 6.86 -7.33
C GLN A 29 27.73 6.02 -6.05
N ALA A 30 28.88 6.01 -5.40
CA ALA A 30 29.06 5.26 -4.15
C ALA A 30 28.15 5.78 -3.04
N ILE A 31 27.96 7.09 -2.92
CA ILE A 31 27.03 7.69 -1.94
C ILE A 31 25.59 7.35 -2.31
N ASN A 32 25.22 7.40 -3.59
CA ASN A 32 23.89 7.04 -4.06
C ASN A 32 23.55 5.59 -3.69
N GLU A 33 24.44 4.65 -4.01
CA GLU A 33 24.27 3.23 -3.67
C GLU A 33 24.15 3.01 -2.16
N GLN A 34 24.98 3.67 -1.35
CA GLN A 34 24.93 3.60 0.11
C GLN A 34 23.63 4.17 0.69
N CYS A 35 23.13 5.25 0.11
CA CYS A 35 21.90 5.93 0.56
C CYS A 35 20.65 5.40 -0.13
N ALA A 36 20.76 4.35 -0.96
CA ALA A 36 19.66 3.78 -1.76
C ALA A 36 18.87 4.84 -2.55
N GLY A 37 19.56 5.87 -3.06
CA GLY A 37 18.97 6.99 -3.79
C GLY A 37 18.23 8.00 -2.93
N TRP A 38 18.31 7.95 -1.61
CA TRP A 38 17.58 8.87 -0.73
C TRP A 38 18.31 10.22 -0.56
N PRO A 39 17.75 11.35 -1.05
CA PRO A 39 18.40 12.66 -0.96
C PRO A 39 18.71 13.12 0.47
N GLY A 40 17.77 12.91 1.40
CA GLY A 40 17.95 13.26 2.81
C GLY A 40 19.13 12.52 3.45
N ALA A 41 19.28 11.24 3.16
CA ALA A 41 20.42 10.44 3.62
C ALA A 41 21.75 10.91 3.00
N MET A 42 21.76 11.30 1.73
CA MET A 42 22.94 11.85 1.06
C MET A 42 23.40 13.16 1.68
N ILE A 43 22.45 14.07 1.99
CA ILE A 43 22.72 15.34 2.68
C ILE A 43 23.39 15.07 4.04
N MET A 44 22.85 14.14 4.83
CA MET A 44 23.43 13.76 6.11
C MET A 44 24.83 13.14 5.99
N ALA A 45 25.02 12.25 5.03
CA ALA A 45 26.30 11.63 4.77
C ALA A 45 27.40 12.65 4.45
N MET A 46 27.01 13.77 3.81
CA MET A 46 27.93 14.88 3.45
C MET A 46 28.19 15.85 4.61
N GLN A 47 27.22 16.06 5.51
CA GLN A 47 27.33 17.03 6.61
C GLN A 47 28.23 16.58 7.76
N GLY A 48 28.97 15.47 7.58
CA GLY A 48 30.04 15.11 8.50
C GLY A 48 29.56 14.63 9.87
N SER A 49 28.41 13.97 9.96
CA SER A 49 28.22 13.06 11.07
C SER A 49 29.41 12.11 11.07
N GLU A 50 30.04 11.88 12.24
CA GLU A 50 31.18 10.94 12.44
C GLU A 50 30.78 9.47 12.14
N ILE A 51 29.89 9.31 11.20
CA ILE A 51 29.42 8.04 10.68
C ILE A 51 30.51 7.50 9.77
N ARG A 52 31.48 6.84 10.41
CA ARG A 52 32.36 5.93 9.69
C ARG A 52 31.61 4.60 9.58
N PRO A 53 30.99 4.28 8.42
CA PRO A 53 30.59 2.90 8.20
C PRO A 53 31.90 2.09 8.32
N GLU A 54 31.93 1.13 9.20
CA GLU A 54 32.93 0.10 9.09
C GLU A 54 32.87 -0.40 7.65
N ARG A 55 34.01 -0.40 6.97
CA ARG A 55 34.15 -0.56 5.51
C ARG A 55 33.50 -1.81 4.88
N ASN A 56 32.72 -2.58 5.64
CA ASN A 56 32.11 -3.85 5.25
C ASN A 56 30.61 -3.98 5.60
N ALA A 57 29.92 -2.94 6.10
CA ALA A 57 28.47 -2.99 6.24
C ALA A 57 27.84 -2.74 4.86
N GLY A 58 27.07 -3.70 4.32
CA GLY A 58 26.37 -3.55 3.05
C GLY A 58 25.48 -2.30 3.07
N GLY A 59 25.23 -1.71 1.88
CA GLY A 59 24.51 -0.43 1.75
C GLY A 59 23.15 -0.38 2.45
N GLU A 60 22.46 -1.52 2.61
CA GLU A 60 21.18 -1.62 3.33
C GLU A 60 21.30 -1.27 4.82
N LEU A 61 22.29 -1.82 5.53
CA LEU A 61 22.54 -1.53 6.96
C LEU A 61 22.88 -0.06 7.20
N PHE A 62 23.59 0.57 6.26
CA PHE A 62 23.90 1.98 6.35
C PHE A 62 22.65 2.86 6.14
N SER A 63 21.80 2.50 5.21
CA SER A 63 20.55 3.21 4.91
C SER A 63 19.56 3.10 6.08
N GLU A 64 19.45 1.93 6.70
CA GLU A 64 18.62 1.72 7.91
C GLU A 64 19.11 2.56 9.08
N TYR A 65 20.43 2.58 9.32
CA TYR A 65 21.04 3.42 10.34
C TYR A 65 20.75 4.91 10.13
N LEU A 66 20.88 5.40 8.88
CA LEU A 66 20.56 6.80 8.57
C LEU A 66 19.08 7.13 8.80
N ALA A 67 18.18 6.23 8.41
CA ALA A 67 16.74 6.41 8.63
C ALA A 67 16.43 6.47 10.13
N GLU A 68 17.10 5.65 10.95
CA GLU A 68 16.96 5.64 12.41
C GLU A 68 17.47 6.95 13.03
N GLU A 69 18.67 7.39 12.66
CA GLU A 69 19.25 8.66 13.12
C GLU A 69 18.34 9.87 12.75
N MET A 70 17.77 9.86 11.53
CA MET A 70 16.84 10.93 11.09
C MET A 70 15.55 10.91 11.88
N LEU A 71 15.02 9.73 12.22
CA LEU A 71 13.84 9.60 13.05
C LEU A 71 14.12 10.08 14.48
N GLU A 72 15.24 9.69 15.07
CA GLU A 72 15.62 10.05 16.44
C GLU A 72 15.87 11.55 16.64
N ARG A 73 16.30 12.25 15.60
CA ARG A 73 16.46 13.72 15.62
C ARG A 73 15.14 14.49 15.66
N GLN A 74 14.02 13.84 15.35
CA GLN A 74 12.72 14.48 15.41
C GLN A 74 12.23 14.61 16.86
N SER A 75 11.37 15.59 17.10
CA SER A 75 10.64 15.69 18.37
C SER A 75 9.81 14.43 18.63
N HIS A 76 9.58 14.07 19.88
CA HIS A 76 8.76 12.90 20.23
C HIS A 76 7.37 12.93 19.58
N GLU A 77 6.78 14.13 19.45
CA GLU A 77 5.50 14.32 18.77
C GLU A 77 5.60 13.95 17.28
N LEU A 78 6.65 14.44 16.60
CA LEU A 78 6.85 14.18 15.18
C LEU A 78 7.27 12.73 14.91
N GLN A 79 8.03 12.09 15.82
CA GLN A 79 8.30 10.65 15.79
C GLN A 79 7.01 9.84 15.88
N GLY A 80 6.13 10.18 16.83
CA GLY A 80 4.83 9.55 16.97
C GLY A 80 3.95 9.71 15.71
N PHE A 81 3.97 10.90 15.12
CA PHE A 81 3.29 11.17 13.85
C PHE A 81 3.84 10.30 12.72
N LEU A 82 5.16 10.29 12.50
CA LEU A 82 5.83 9.50 11.48
C LEU A 82 5.52 8.00 11.61
N ILE A 83 5.62 7.46 12.83
CA ILE A 83 5.37 6.04 13.10
C ILE A 83 3.91 5.69 12.83
N THR A 84 2.96 6.44 13.40
CA THR A 84 1.53 6.09 13.29
C THR A 84 1.02 6.26 11.86
N THR A 85 1.39 7.36 11.18
CA THR A 85 0.91 7.63 9.82
C THR A 85 1.65 6.84 8.74
N SER A 86 2.73 6.11 9.08
CA SER A 86 3.41 5.19 8.16
C SER A 86 2.50 4.05 7.68
N ILE A 87 1.37 3.83 8.34
CA ILE A 87 0.34 2.88 7.93
C ILE A 87 -0.27 3.25 6.57
N PHE A 88 -0.34 4.53 6.25
CA PHE A 88 -0.85 5.01 4.98
C PHE A 88 0.17 4.80 3.84
N PRO A 89 -0.25 4.29 2.68
CA PRO A 89 0.59 4.29 1.48
C PRO A 89 0.79 5.70 0.92
N ILE A 90 -0.20 6.55 1.05
CA ILE A 90 -0.21 7.96 0.69
C ILE A 90 -0.74 8.78 1.87
N LEU A 91 -0.08 9.89 2.17
CA LEU A 91 -0.39 10.73 3.33
C LEU A 91 -1.28 11.90 2.90
N ILE A 92 -2.56 11.76 3.17
CA ILE A 92 -3.55 12.80 2.94
C ILE A 92 -3.75 13.53 4.28
N PRO A 93 -3.48 14.85 4.37
CA PRO A 93 -3.49 15.56 5.64
C PRO A 93 -4.74 15.32 6.49
N ASN A 94 -5.94 15.44 5.88
CA ASN A 94 -7.20 15.21 6.58
C ASN A 94 -7.44 13.75 7.01
N ALA A 95 -6.84 12.77 6.33
CA ALA A 95 -6.88 11.37 6.76
C ALA A 95 -5.95 11.13 7.95
N CYS A 96 -4.77 11.76 7.93
CA CYS A 96 -3.85 11.74 9.07
C CYS A 96 -4.46 12.41 10.30
N ASP A 97 -5.10 13.58 10.13
CA ASP A 97 -5.82 14.28 11.20
C ASP A 97 -6.88 13.39 11.85
N ALA A 98 -7.73 12.77 11.02
CA ALA A 98 -8.81 11.90 11.50
C ALA A 98 -8.30 10.65 12.20
N LEU A 99 -7.21 10.03 11.69
CA LEU A 99 -6.61 8.84 12.33
C LEU A 99 -6.02 9.15 13.70
N MET A 100 -5.33 10.29 13.82
CA MET A 100 -4.59 10.68 15.02
C MET A 100 -5.38 11.56 16.00
N GLY A 101 -6.53 12.10 15.57
CA GLY A 101 -7.32 13.03 16.39
C GLY A 101 -6.65 14.40 16.57
N ILE A 102 -5.98 14.89 15.53
CA ILE A 102 -5.30 16.21 15.48
C ILE A 102 -5.87 17.05 14.33
N ASP A 103 -5.38 18.27 14.15
CA ASP A 103 -5.82 19.22 13.12
C ASP A 103 -4.66 19.92 12.38
N ASN A 104 -3.43 19.45 12.58
CA ASN A 104 -2.21 20.11 12.12
C ASN A 104 -1.29 19.17 11.29
N SER A 105 -1.85 18.11 10.71
CA SER A 105 -1.07 17.15 9.89
C SER A 105 -0.46 17.83 8.66
N LEU A 106 -1.14 18.80 8.06
CA LEU A 106 -0.60 19.52 6.90
C LEU A 106 0.69 20.27 7.23
N GLU A 107 0.73 20.96 8.39
CA GLU A 107 1.93 21.67 8.86
C GLU A 107 3.08 20.69 9.11
N LYS A 108 2.78 19.56 9.77
CA LYS A 108 3.78 18.50 10.03
C LYS A 108 4.32 17.90 8.74
N LEU A 109 3.46 17.62 7.76
CA LEU A 109 3.87 17.07 6.46
C LEU A 109 4.71 18.06 5.66
N LYS A 110 4.37 19.35 5.69
CA LYS A 110 5.19 20.41 5.09
C LYS A 110 6.55 20.57 5.78
N GLU A 111 6.61 20.40 7.10
CA GLU A 111 7.86 20.41 7.84
C GLU A 111 8.73 19.23 7.44
N LEU A 112 8.17 18.02 7.39
CA LEU A 112 8.85 16.82 6.95
C LEU A 112 9.34 16.92 5.50
N ALA A 113 8.55 17.54 4.61
CA ALA A 113 8.96 17.78 3.24
C ALA A 113 10.16 18.74 3.13
N ARG A 114 10.20 19.81 3.93
CA ARG A 114 11.37 20.71 3.99
C ARG A 114 12.62 20.00 4.50
N GLN A 115 12.45 18.97 5.33
CA GLN A 115 13.55 18.13 5.85
C GLN A 115 13.90 16.95 4.92
N ASN A 116 13.28 16.85 3.74
CA ASN A 116 13.42 15.73 2.79
C ASN A 116 13.06 14.35 3.39
N LEU A 117 12.20 14.30 4.39
CA LEU A 117 11.66 13.09 4.98
C LEU A 117 10.35 12.65 4.32
N ALA A 118 9.65 13.59 3.72
CA ALA A 118 8.48 13.36 2.88
C ALA A 118 8.60 14.14 1.57
N ILE A 119 7.85 13.74 0.55
CA ILE A 119 7.71 14.47 -0.71
C ILE A 119 6.24 14.73 -1.01
N GLU A 120 5.97 15.81 -1.72
CA GLU A 120 4.65 16.05 -2.29
C GLU A 120 4.42 15.11 -3.47
N VAL A 121 3.24 14.51 -3.53
CA VAL A 121 2.81 13.61 -4.61
C VAL A 121 1.46 14.06 -5.13
N ALA A 122 1.21 13.83 -6.41
CA ALA A 122 -0.10 14.09 -6.99
C ALA A 122 -1.13 13.09 -6.43
N ALA A 123 -2.28 13.60 -6.01
CA ALA A 123 -3.44 12.79 -5.68
C ALA A 123 -4.55 13.01 -6.71
N PRO A 124 -5.47 12.05 -6.92
CA PRO A 124 -6.49 12.13 -7.96
C PRO A 124 -7.37 13.39 -7.91
N ASP A 125 -7.61 13.94 -6.72
CA ASP A 125 -8.57 15.03 -6.50
C ASP A 125 -7.92 16.43 -6.41
N GLU A 126 -6.75 16.63 -7.01
CA GLU A 126 -5.95 17.87 -6.89
C GLU A 126 -5.61 18.26 -5.43
N VAL A 127 -5.80 17.34 -4.48
CA VAL A 127 -5.43 17.52 -3.09
C VAL A 127 -3.93 17.30 -2.95
N THR A 128 -3.26 18.17 -2.22
CA THR A 128 -1.85 17.98 -1.87
C THR A 128 -1.72 16.75 -0.97
N ALA A 129 -1.09 15.71 -1.47
CA ALA A 129 -0.74 14.52 -0.72
C ALA A 129 0.77 14.41 -0.57
N TYR A 130 1.20 13.55 0.34
CA TYR A 130 2.62 13.34 0.65
C TYR A 130 2.93 11.84 0.66
N ALA A 131 4.20 11.52 0.49
CA ALA A 131 4.70 10.17 0.69
C ALA A 131 6.02 10.22 1.46
N TYR A 132 6.22 9.28 2.38
CA TYR A 132 7.53 9.12 3.02
C TYR A 132 8.50 8.45 2.07
N HIS A 133 9.77 8.80 2.18
CA HIS A 133 10.81 8.03 1.50
C HIS A 133 10.75 6.55 1.90
N SER A 134 10.97 5.64 0.94
CA SER A 134 10.76 4.20 1.11
C SER A 134 11.47 3.62 2.34
N LEU A 135 12.73 3.99 2.58
CA LEU A 135 13.50 3.53 3.74
C LEU A 135 12.94 4.04 5.06
N LEU A 136 12.56 5.32 5.13
CA LEU A 136 11.94 5.90 6.33
C LEU A 136 10.59 5.23 6.59
N ARG A 137 9.80 5.01 5.55
CA ARG A 137 8.51 4.30 5.66
C ARG A 137 8.70 2.88 6.16
N GLN A 138 9.68 2.14 5.63
CA GLN A 138 9.99 0.78 6.07
C GLN A 138 10.37 0.74 7.55
N LEU A 139 11.27 1.61 8.00
CA LEU A 139 11.67 1.70 9.40
C LEU A 139 10.50 2.06 10.31
N THR A 140 9.74 3.13 9.97
CA THR A 140 8.61 3.58 10.80
C THR A 140 7.50 2.53 10.82
N ARG A 141 7.33 1.78 9.76
CA ARG A 141 6.40 0.64 9.66
C ARG A 141 6.80 -0.51 10.58
N THR A 142 8.10 -0.87 10.62
CA THR A 142 8.62 -1.86 11.56
C THR A 142 8.39 -1.42 13.00
N LYS A 143 8.73 -0.16 13.34
CA LYS A 143 8.48 0.40 14.67
C LYS A 143 6.97 0.46 15.02
N LEU A 144 6.10 0.69 14.05
CA LEU A 144 4.65 0.63 14.26
C LEU A 144 4.19 -0.79 14.61
N HIS A 145 4.67 -1.79 13.86
CA HIS A 145 4.37 -3.20 14.14
C HIS A 145 4.79 -3.61 15.55
N ASP A 146 6.02 -3.22 15.96
CA ASP A 146 6.54 -3.56 17.28
C ASP A 146 5.73 -2.88 18.41
N ARG A 147 5.26 -1.66 18.17
CA ARG A 147 4.53 -0.85 19.15
C ARG A 147 3.07 -1.26 19.28
N GLU A 148 2.43 -1.62 18.18
CA GLU A 148 0.97 -1.78 18.06
C GLU A 148 0.57 -3.22 17.72
N GLN A 149 1.34 -4.24 18.16
CA GLN A 149 1.10 -5.65 17.81
C GLN A 149 -0.35 -6.10 18.02
N ASP A 150 -0.95 -5.71 19.15
CA ASP A 150 -2.32 -6.12 19.50
C ASP A 150 -3.39 -5.23 18.85
N SER A 151 -3.07 -3.98 18.51
CA SER A 151 -4.02 -2.97 17.99
C SER A 151 -3.81 -2.64 16.52
N LEU A 152 -2.79 -3.20 15.87
CA LEU A 152 -2.42 -2.89 14.49
C LEU A 152 -3.59 -3.08 13.50
N LYS A 153 -4.34 -4.17 13.68
CA LYS A 153 -5.50 -4.47 12.84
C LYS A 153 -6.61 -3.44 13.01
N GLU A 154 -6.87 -2.98 14.22
CA GLU A 154 -7.86 -1.94 14.50
C GLU A 154 -7.40 -0.58 13.94
N LEU A 155 -6.13 -0.23 14.17
CA LEU A 155 -5.54 0.98 13.60
C LEU A 155 -5.59 0.97 12.07
N GLY A 156 -5.24 -0.16 11.45
CA GLY A 156 -5.29 -0.33 10.00
C GLY A 156 -6.71 -0.28 9.45
N SER A 157 -7.68 -0.88 10.15
CA SER A 157 -9.09 -0.75 9.76
C SER A 157 -9.54 0.71 9.76
N ARG A 158 -9.24 1.46 10.81
CA ARG A 158 -9.55 2.89 10.90
C ARG A 158 -8.85 3.71 9.80
N ALA A 159 -7.57 3.40 9.53
CA ALA A 159 -6.82 4.07 8.47
C ALA A 159 -7.41 3.79 7.08
N GLY A 160 -7.74 2.53 6.78
CA GLY A 160 -8.41 2.14 5.55
C GLY A 160 -9.78 2.82 5.38
N ASP A 161 -10.56 2.91 6.46
CA ASP A 161 -11.85 3.63 6.45
C ASP A 161 -11.67 5.11 6.07
N GLN A 162 -10.63 5.77 6.61
CA GLN A 162 -10.33 7.16 6.26
C GLN A 162 -9.97 7.36 4.78
N LEU A 163 -9.27 6.40 4.18
CA LEU A 163 -8.97 6.43 2.74
C LEU A 163 -10.21 6.14 1.90
N ARG A 164 -10.98 5.11 2.28
CA ARG A 164 -12.23 4.71 1.61
C ARG A 164 -13.25 5.86 1.56
N GLU A 165 -13.47 6.55 2.68
CA GLU A 165 -14.40 7.69 2.77
C GLU A 165 -14.02 8.85 1.83
N ARG A 166 -12.75 8.94 1.45
CA ARG A 166 -12.20 9.96 0.54
C ARG A 166 -12.04 9.50 -0.90
N GLY A 167 -12.51 8.29 -1.23
CA GLY A 167 -12.45 7.75 -2.58
C GLY A 167 -11.13 7.06 -2.96
N TYR A 168 -10.17 6.95 -2.03
CA TYR A 168 -8.88 6.29 -2.25
C TYR A 168 -9.01 4.78 -1.99
N TRP A 169 -9.80 4.12 -2.83
CA TRP A 169 -10.17 2.73 -2.58
C TRP A 169 -9.00 1.73 -2.79
N GLU A 170 -8.06 2.00 -3.73
CA GLU A 170 -6.90 1.13 -3.95
C GLU A 170 -5.98 1.18 -2.73
N GLU A 171 -5.69 2.35 -2.22
CA GLU A 171 -4.88 2.56 -1.02
C GLU A 171 -5.57 2.03 0.25
N ALA A 172 -6.89 2.14 0.34
CA ALA A 172 -7.65 1.56 1.44
C ALA A 172 -7.55 0.03 1.43
N LEU A 173 -7.66 -0.60 0.25
CA LEU A 173 -7.52 -2.03 0.07
C LEU A 173 -6.12 -2.51 0.46
N ASP A 174 -5.08 -1.77 0.07
CA ASP A 174 -3.70 -2.06 0.46
C ASP A 174 -3.55 -2.05 1.98
N VAL A 175 -4.07 -1.02 2.66
CA VAL A 175 -4.00 -0.92 4.13
C VAL A 175 -4.75 -2.06 4.81
N TYR A 176 -5.98 -2.36 4.40
CA TYR A 176 -6.76 -3.46 4.98
C TYR A 176 -6.07 -4.81 4.81
N SER A 177 -5.53 -5.07 3.60
CA SER A 177 -4.86 -6.33 3.28
C SER A 177 -3.59 -6.52 4.11
N ASP A 178 -2.83 -5.46 4.28
CA ASP A 178 -1.54 -5.44 4.96
C ASP A 178 -1.67 -5.75 6.47
N VAL A 179 -2.77 -5.32 7.09
CA VAL A 179 -3.07 -5.61 8.51
C VAL A 179 -3.99 -6.82 8.72
N GLY A 180 -4.37 -7.52 7.65
CA GLY A 180 -5.28 -8.66 7.71
C GLY A 180 -6.72 -8.28 8.10
N ALA A 181 -7.15 -7.07 7.81
CA ALA A 181 -8.52 -6.59 8.00
C ALA A 181 -9.40 -6.99 6.80
N TYR A 182 -9.51 -8.29 6.55
CA TYR A 182 -10.10 -8.82 5.32
C TYR A 182 -11.61 -8.57 5.17
N MET A 183 -12.37 -8.43 6.26
CA MET A 183 -13.82 -8.16 6.14
C MET A 183 -14.08 -6.72 5.66
N PRO A 184 -13.47 -5.65 6.24
CA PRO A 184 -13.53 -4.32 5.65
C PRO A 184 -13.06 -4.25 4.20
N ALA A 185 -12.00 -5.00 3.84
CA ALA A 185 -11.54 -5.10 2.45
C ALA A 185 -12.60 -5.77 1.54
N ALA A 186 -13.26 -6.82 2.02
CA ALA A 186 -14.33 -7.48 1.27
C ALA A 186 -15.54 -6.57 1.07
N ASP A 187 -15.96 -5.85 2.11
CA ASP A 187 -17.06 -4.87 2.02
C ASP A 187 -16.75 -3.74 1.01
N LEU A 188 -15.51 -3.27 0.98
CA LEU A 188 -15.05 -2.33 -0.03
C LEU A 188 -15.12 -2.93 -1.43
N LEU A 189 -14.61 -4.15 -1.61
CA LEU A 189 -14.57 -4.83 -2.90
C LEU A 189 -15.97 -5.22 -3.42
N VAL A 190 -16.96 -5.45 -2.57
CA VAL A 190 -18.36 -5.64 -3.00
C VAL A 190 -18.82 -4.41 -3.80
N VAL A 191 -18.55 -3.21 -3.32
CA VAL A 191 -18.94 -1.97 -3.99
C VAL A 191 -18.12 -1.76 -5.28
N VAL A 192 -16.80 -1.80 -5.17
CA VAL A 192 -15.89 -1.50 -6.29
C VAL A 192 -16.00 -2.53 -7.42
N SER A 193 -16.18 -3.81 -7.09
CA SER A 193 -16.31 -4.87 -8.10
C SER A 193 -17.61 -4.79 -8.90
N GLU A 194 -18.64 -4.11 -8.40
CA GLU A 194 -19.87 -3.88 -9.14
C GLU A 194 -19.65 -2.97 -10.35
N GLU A 195 -18.94 -1.86 -10.16
CA GLU A 195 -18.55 -0.95 -11.23
C GLU A 195 -17.62 -1.63 -12.25
N MET A 196 -16.60 -2.36 -11.75
CA MET A 196 -15.72 -3.13 -12.62
C MET A 196 -16.45 -4.18 -13.45
N ALA A 197 -17.46 -4.83 -12.88
CA ALA A 197 -18.29 -5.81 -13.60
C ALA A 197 -19.16 -5.15 -14.66
N ALA A 198 -19.77 -3.98 -14.36
CA ALA A 198 -20.54 -3.21 -15.31
C ALA A 198 -19.72 -2.76 -16.53
N GLU A 199 -18.44 -2.41 -16.30
CA GLU A 199 -17.49 -2.02 -17.33
C GLU A 199 -16.74 -3.21 -17.97
N LYS A 200 -17.03 -4.45 -17.53
CA LYS A 200 -16.39 -5.69 -17.99
C LYS A 200 -14.87 -5.74 -17.77
N HIS A 201 -14.39 -5.09 -16.74
CA HIS A 201 -12.97 -5.10 -16.36
C HIS A 201 -12.58 -6.37 -15.59
N TRP A 202 -12.88 -7.56 -16.15
CA TRP A 202 -12.77 -8.86 -15.49
C TRP A 202 -11.37 -9.19 -14.97
N LYS A 203 -10.33 -8.80 -15.71
CA LYS A 203 -8.93 -9.02 -15.28
C LYS A 203 -8.59 -8.19 -14.04
N LYS A 204 -8.99 -6.90 -14.01
CA LYS A 204 -8.76 -6.02 -12.85
C LYS A 204 -9.56 -6.53 -11.65
N LEU A 205 -10.84 -6.88 -11.86
CA LEU A 205 -11.70 -7.45 -10.84
C LEU A 205 -11.07 -8.71 -10.22
N ALA A 206 -10.63 -9.66 -11.04
CA ALA A 206 -9.98 -10.88 -10.55
C ALA A 206 -8.73 -10.54 -9.72
N SER A 207 -7.86 -9.64 -10.21
CA SER A 207 -6.61 -9.30 -9.52
C SER A 207 -6.83 -8.65 -8.15
N VAL A 208 -7.85 -7.80 -7.99
CA VAL A 208 -8.13 -7.14 -6.70
C VAL A 208 -8.87 -8.05 -5.73
N VAL A 209 -9.78 -8.91 -6.23
CA VAL A 209 -10.46 -9.89 -5.37
C VAL A 209 -9.50 -10.97 -4.87
N ASP A 210 -8.53 -11.38 -5.69
CA ASP A 210 -7.52 -12.38 -5.33
C ASP A 210 -6.50 -11.88 -4.28
N LEU A 211 -6.54 -10.60 -3.90
CA LEU A 211 -5.82 -10.10 -2.71
C LEU A 211 -6.42 -10.64 -1.41
N LEU A 212 -7.70 -11.04 -1.43
CA LEU A 212 -8.34 -11.64 -0.28
C LEU A 212 -8.06 -13.15 -0.20
N PRO A 213 -7.91 -13.71 1.01
CA PRO A 213 -7.88 -15.15 1.20
C PRO A 213 -9.16 -15.82 0.67
N LYS A 214 -9.01 -16.97 0.00
CA LYS A 214 -10.15 -17.72 -0.56
C LYS A 214 -11.32 -17.93 0.43
N PRO A 215 -11.09 -18.27 1.72
CA PRO A 215 -12.18 -18.39 2.67
C PRO A 215 -12.99 -17.09 2.88
N VAL A 216 -12.35 -15.92 2.74
CA VAL A 216 -13.04 -14.63 2.81
C VAL A 216 -13.89 -14.43 1.57
N ILE A 217 -13.33 -14.67 0.37
CA ILE A 217 -14.06 -14.57 -0.90
C ILE A 217 -15.31 -15.44 -0.86
N THR A 218 -15.19 -16.71 -0.42
CA THR A 218 -16.32 -17.63 -0.37
C THR A 218 -17.30 -17.34 0.76
N SER A 219 -16.92 -16.53 1.75
CA SER A 219 -17.83 -16.06 2.81
C SER A 219 -18.69 -14.86 2.40
N VAL A 220 -18.38 -14.23 1.27
CA VAL A 220 -19.11 -13.07 0.70
C VAL A 220 -19.64 -13.46 -0.68
N PRO A 221 -20.92 -13.86 -0.79
CA PRO A 221 -21.49 -14.44 -2.01
C PRO A 221 -21.32 -13.56 -3.25
N GLU A 222 -21.51 -12.24 -3.12
CA GLU A 222 -21.36 -11.27 -4.20
C GLU A 222 -19.97 -11.31 -4.83
N LEU A 223 -18.94 -11.32 -3.99
CA LEU A 223 -17.55 -11.39 -4.47
C LEU A 223 -17.25 -12.73 -5.12
N ALA A 224 -17.71 -13.81 -4.52
CA ALA A 224 -17.48 -15.16 -5.06
C ALA A 224 -18.15 -15.34 -6.44
N ILE A 225 -19.38 -14.86 -6.60
CA ILE A 225 -20.12 -14.91 -7.87
C ILE A 225 -19.40 -14.06 -8.94
N ARG A 226 -19.04 -12.81 -8.63
CA ARG A 226 -18.32 -11.93 -9.56
C ARG A 226 -16.94 -12.48 -9.92
N ARG A 227 -16.25 -13.05 -8.94
CA ARG A 227 -14.94 -13.68 -9.18
C ARG A 227 -15.05 -14.95 -10.04
N ALA A 228 -16.10 -15.76 -9.82
CA ALA A 228 -16.40 -16.92 -10.66
C ALA A 228 -16.73 -16.50 -12.08
N HIS A 229 -17.55 -15.46 -12.26
CA HIS A 229 -17.86 -14.91 -13.58
C HIS A 229 -16.58 -14.43 -14.29
N ALA A 230 -15.71 -13.69 -13.61
CA ALA A 230 -14.42 -13.27 -14.17
C ALA A 230 -13.53 -14.46 -14.60
N ALA A 231 -13.59 -15.58 -13.86
CA ALA A 231 -12.90 -16.82 -14.24
C ALA A 231 -13.52 -17.48 -15.47
N THR A 232 -14.87 -17.50 -15.58
CA THR A 232 -15.59 -18.00 -16.75
C THR A 232 -15.19 -17.22 -18.01
N GLU A 233 -15.17 -15.89 -17.95
CA GLU A 233 -14.74 -15.02 -19.05
C GLU A 233 -13.26 -15.21 -19.43
N ALA A 234 -12.42 -15.61 -18.47
CA ALA A 234 -11.02 -15.96 -18.70
C ALA A 234 -10.81 -17.42 -19.20
N GLY A 235 -11.88 -18.22 -19.26
CA GLY A 235 -11.83 -19.63 -19.66
C GLY A 235 -11.44 -20.61 -18.56
N ASP A 236 -11.24 -20.14 -17.32
CA ASP A 236 -10.94 -21.00 -16.15
C ASP A 236 -12.23 -21.54 -15.52
N LEU A 237 -12.90 -22.41 -16.28
CA LEU A 237 -14.19 -23.00 -15.88
C LEU A 237 -14.07 -23.92 -14.67
N VAL A 238 -12.89 -24.50 -14.42
CA VAL A 238 -12.65 -25.38 -13.27
C VAL A 238 -12.66 -24.57 -11.98
N TYR A 239 -11.89 -23.49 -11.95
CA TYR A 239 -11.85 -22.59 -10.77
C TYR A 239 -13.21 -21.95 -10.52
N ALA A 240 -13.89 -21.48 -11.57
CA ALA A 240 -15.23 -20.90 -11.47
C ALA A 240 -16.24 -21.89 -10.84
N SER A 241 -16.26 -23.15 -11.31
CA SER A 241 -17.13 -24.18 -10.77
C SER A 241 -16.84 -24.49 -9.31
N GLN A 242 -15.57 -24.67 -8.96
CA GLN A 242 -15.16 -24.93 -7.57
C GLN A 242 -15.57 -23.81 -6.61
N LEU A 243 -15.41 -22.56 -7.03
CA LEU A 243 -15.77 -21.41 -6.20
C LEU A 243 -17.26 -21.35 -5.94
N LEU A 244 -18.09 -21.59 -6.97
CA LEU A 244 -19.55 -21.59 -6.85
C LEU A 244 -20.07 -22.79 -6.06
N ASP A 245 -19.43 -23.95 -6.16
CA ASP A 245 -19.79 -25.14 -5.38
C ASP A 245 -19.51 -24.93 -3.89
N GLU A 246 -18.41 -24.26 -3.54
CA GLU A 246 -18.12 -23.85 -2.15
C GLU A 246 -19.19 -22.91 -1.62
N VAL A 247 -19.60 -21.89 -2.39
CA VAL A 247 -20.70 -20.98 -2.03
C VAL A 247 -22.01 -21.75 -1.88
N ALA A 248 -22.36 -22.62 -2.83
CA ALA A 248 -23.58 -23.42 -2.81
C ALA A 248 -23.64 -24.37 -1.61
N SER A 249 -22.51 -24.84 -1.11
CA SER A 249 -22.46 -25.66 0.10
C SER A 249 -22.92 -24.92 1.37
N GLN A 250 -22.88 -23.59 1.36
CA GLN A 250 -23.26 -22.70 2.47
C GLN A 250 -24.74 -22.26 2.40
N LYS A 251 -25.56 -22.85 1.52
CA LYS A 251 -26.96 -22.48 1.27
C LYS A 251 -27.88 -22.43 2.51
N GLY A 252 -27.47 -23.05 3.63
CA GLY A 252 -28.21 -23.02 4.89
C GLY A 252 -28.05 -21.73 5.71
N ARG A 253 -27.16 -20.82 5.28
CA ARG A 253 -26.99 -19.51 5.91
C ARG A 253 -28.02 -18.53 5.35
N GLU A 254 -28.67 -17.75 6.22
CA GLU A 254 -29.70 -16.78 5.82
C GLU A 254 -29.16 -15.71 4.85
N ASP A 255 -27.93 -15.24 5.07
CA ASP A 255 -27.25 -14.26 4.26
C ASP A 255 -26.92 -14.75 2.83
N PHE A 256 -26.94 -16.06 2.58
CA PHE A 256 -26.70 -16.68 1.27
C PHE A 256 -27.97 -16.94 0.46
N ALA A 257 -29.13 -16.99 1.11
CA ALA A 257 -30.39 -17.40 0.47
C ALA A 257 -30.77 -16.50 -0.73
N GLY A 258 -30.58 -15.19 -0.61
CA GLY A 258 -30.85 -14.22 -1.66
C GLY A 258 -29.93 -14.32 -2.89
N HIS A 259 -28.74 -14.92 -2.73
CA HIS A 259 -27.74 -15.01 -3.79
C HIS A 259 -27.78 -16.33 -4.56
N MET A 260 -28.49 -17.34 -4.05
CA MET A 260 -28.59 -18.65 -4.70
C MET A 260 -29.08 -18.63 -6.17
N PRO A 261 -30.06 -17.79 -6.57
CA PRO A 261 -30.43 -17.69 -7.97
C PRO A 261 -29.26 -17.28 -8.88
N TRP A 262 -28.41 -16.37 -8.43
CA TRP A 262 -27.23 -15.91 -9.17
C TRP A 262 -26.16 -16.99 -9.26
N VAL A 263 -25.94 -17.75 -8.17
CA VAL A 263 -25.05 -18.93 -8.17
C VAL A 263 -25.49 -19.96 -9.21
N LEU A 264 -26.80 -20.29 -9.22
CA LEU A 264 -27.36 -21.25 -10.18
C LEU A 264 -27.28 -20.75 -11.63
N LEU A 265 -27.50 -19.45 -11.85
CA LEU A 265 -27.37 -18.83 -13.16
C LEU A 265 -25.93 -18.97 -13.66
N GLU A 266 -24.94 -18.65 -12.83
CA GLU A 266 -23.55 -18.71 -13.22
C GLU A 266 -23.07 -20.14 -13.42
N GLN A 267 -23.52 -21.10 -12.60
CA GLN A 267 -23.27 -22.53 -12.83
C GLN A 267 -23.86 -23.01 -14.17
N SER A 268 -25.00 -22.44 -14.59
CA SER A 268 -25.59 -22.74 -15.89
C SER A 268 -24.77 -22.18 -17.06
N ASN A 269 -24.26 -20.96 -16.90
CA ASN A 269 -23.36 -20.33 -17.87
C ASN A 269 -22.09 -21.16 -18.08
N ILE A 270 -21.46 -21.63 -16.99
CA ILE A 270 -20.29 -22.49 -17.05
C ILE A 270 -20.57 -23.77 -17.86
N LYS A 271 -21.73 -24.40 -17.64
CA LYS A 271 -22.12 -25.62 -18.38
C LYS A 271 -22.30 -25.36 -19.88
N LEU A 272 -22.85 -24.19 -20.26
CA LEU A 272 -22.97 -23.77 -21.66
C LEU A 272 -21.58 -23.64 -22.30
N HIS A 273 -20.66 -22.93 -21.67
CA HIS A 273 -19.28 -22.80 -22.15
C HIS A 273 -18.57 -24.14 -22.27
N GLN A 274 -18.80 -25.09 -21.35
CA GLN A 274 -18.24 -26.45 -21.43
C GLN A 274 -18.82 -27.26 -22.58
N SER A 275 -20.04 -27.01 -23.00
CA SER A 275 -20.65 -27.70 -24.15
C SER A 275 -20.15 -27.15 -25.47
N GLU A 276 -19.96 -25.84 -25.59
CA GLU A 276 -19.42 -25.19 -26.80
C GLU A 276 -17.96 -25.55 -27.09
N THR A 277 -17.18 -25.85 -26.06
CA THR A 277 -15.76 -26.27 -26.22
C THR A 277 -15.57 -27.74 -26.58
N LYS A 278 -16.66 -28.54 -26.65
CA LYS A 278 -16.63 -29.97 -27.02
C LYS A 278 -17.07 -30.23 -28.45
N GLU A 279 -17.61 -29.25 -29.15
CA GLU A 279 -17.91 -29.27 -30.59
C GLU A 279 -16.73 -28.67 -31.40
#